data_876e2755f4abc78906cea827bbb2eb58
#
_entry.id   876e2755f4abc78906cea827bbb2eb58
#
_cell.length_a   1.000
_cell.length_b   1.000
_cell.length_c   1.000
_cell.angle_alpha   90.00
_cell.angle_beta   90.00
_cell.angle_gamma   90.00
#
_symmetry.space_group_name_H-M   'P 1'
#
loop_
_entity.id
_entity.type
_entity.pdbx_description
1 polymer ?
#
loop_
_entity_poly.entity_id
_entity_poly.type
_entity_poly.pdbx_seq_one_letter_code
_entity_poly.pdbx_strand_id
1 'polypeptide(L)'
;MEKLSKDFFGNEVLICGCSDKDNLYYKRLNKAFLSNGITVYPMPTTPESELGFKTYKSYTDLPIIPKCAYILSYKSKTSEIIDELSGLGVNKIAFYGNACVDDEILHKCDSLGIETRLGCPMMLFASGFCWIHAKIAGVKR
;
A
#
# COMPACT_ATOMS: atom_id res chain seq x y z
N MET A 1 -15.32 -4.87 -3.41
CA MET A 1 -14.27 -3.84 -3.25
C MET A 1 -13.91 -3.28 -4.60
N GLU A 2 -13.85 -1.97 -4.71
CA GLU A 2 -13.53 -1.32 -5.96
C GLU A 2 -12.05 -1.49 -6.32
N LYS A 3 -11.76 -1.40 -7.62
CA LYS A 3 -10.40 -1.47 -8.13
C LYS A 3 -9.65 -0.17 -7.91
N LEU A 4 -8.35 -0.29 -7.72
CA LEU A 4 -7.46 0.84 -7.51
C LEU A 4 -7.46 1.80 -8.71
N SER A 5 -7.38 3.09 -8.42
CA SER A 5 -7.23 4.15 -9.43
C SER A 5 -6.11 5.10 -9.03
N LYS A 6 -5.61 5.88 -9.99
CA LYS A 6 -4.48 6.80 -9.74
C LYS A 6 -4.77 7.82 -8.64
N ASP A 7 -5.97 8.33 -8.59
CA ASP A 7 -6.33 9.41 -7.67
C ASP A 7 -6.46 8.94 -6.22
N PHE A 8 -6.45 7.64 -6.00
CA PHE A 8 -6.71 7.08 -4.66
C PHE A 8 -5.64 7.48 -3.63
N PHE A 9 -4.38 7.53 -4.04
CA PHE A 9 -3.26 7.72 -3.10
C PHE A 9 -3.05 9.18 -2.66
N GLY A 10 -3.49 10.16 -3.42
CA GLY A 10 -3.16 11.55 -3.12
C GLY A 10 -1.69 11.83 -3.32
N ASN A 11 -1.05 12.53 -2.37
CA ASN A 11 0.36 12.95 -2.46
C ASN A 11 1.31 12.09 -1.65
N GLU A 12 0.80 11.25 -0.77
CA GLU A 12 1.62 10.52 0.19
C GLU A 12 1.00 9.16 0.48
N VAL A 13 1.84 8.14 0.63
CA VAL A 13 1.37 6.79 0.92
C VAL A 13 2.30 6.11 1.92
N LEU A 14 1.68 5.42 2.88
CA LEU A 14 2.37 4.56 3.82
C LEU A 14 2.37 3.14 3.25
N ILE A 15 3.53 2.50 3.12
CA ILE A 15 3.60 1.12 2.64
C ILE A 15 3.89 0.20 3.79
N CYS A 16 2.98 -0.73 4.05
CA CYS A 16 3.06 -1.67 5.17
C CYS A 16 3.35 -3.08 4.68
N GLY A 17 4.30 -3.75 5.31
CA GLY A 17 4.58 -5.15 5.06
C GLY A 17 5.68 -5.45 4.06
N CYS A 18 6.47 -4.45 3.64
CA CYS A 18 7.62 -4.71 2.79
C CYS A 18 8.68 -5.53 3.55
N SER A 19 9.35 -6.44 2.83
CA SER A 19 10.35 -7.33 3.41
C SER A 19 11.55 -7.48 2.45
N ASP A 20 12.62 -8.11 2.95
CA ASP A 20 13.82 -8.39 2.16
C ASP A 20 13.49 -9.24 0.92
N LYS A 21 12.53 -10.14 1.04
CA LYS A 21 12.12 -11.01 -0.07
C LYS A 21 11.49 -10.24 -1.21
N ASP A 22 10.85 -9.11 -0.90
CA ASP A 22 10.13 -8.29 -1.87
C ASP A 22 10.91 -7.04 -2.26
N ASN A 23 12.22 -7.01 -1.99
CA ASN A 23 13.07 -5.85 -2.18
C ASN A 23 12.99 -5.28 -3.61
N LEU A 24 13.11 -6.13 -4.62
CA LEU A 24 13.07 -5.68 -6.02
C LEU A 24 11.70 -5.08 -6.37
N TYR A 25 10.63 -5.74 -5.97
CA TYR A 25 9.28 -5.22 -6.16
C TYR A 25 9.10 -3.87 -5.47
N TYR A 26 9.55 -3.78 -4.21
CA TYR A 26 9.44 -2.55 -3.45
C TYR A 26 10.21 -1.40 -4.11
N LYS A 27 11.42 -1.65 -4.59
CA LYS A 27 12.22 -0.61 -5.27
C LYS A 27 11.51 -0.08 -6.50
N ARG A 28 10.91 -0.96 -7.29
CA ARG A 28 10.12 -0.57 -8.47
C ARG A 28 8.88 0.22 -8.08
N LEU A 29 8.20 -0.23 -7.04
CA LEU A 29 7.01 0.42 -6.52
C LEU A 29 7.32 1.83 -6.03
N ASN A 30 8.39 1.99 -5.26
CA ASN A 30 8.84 3.28 -4.77
C ASN A 30 9.13 4.24 -5.93
N LYS A 31 9.85 3.76 -6.94
CA LYS A 31 10.16 4.55 -8.14
C LYS A 31 8.88 4.99 -8.87
N ALA A 32 7.90 4.09 -9.01
CA ALA A 32 6.66 4.38 -9.67
C ALA A 32 5.86 5.47 -8.93
N PHE A 33 5.76 5.38 -7.62
CA PHE A 33 5.10 6.40 -6.82
C PHE A 33 5.80 7.75 -6.93
N LEU A 34 7.12 7.78 -6.75
CA LEU A 34 7.90 9.02 -6.81
C LEU A 34 7.80 9.68 -8.19
N SER A 35 7.80 8.89 -9.25
CA SER A 35 7.66 9.40 -10.64
C SER A 35 6.30 10.05 -10.87
N ASN A 36 5.32 9.77 -10.03
CA ASN A 36 3.98 10.35 -10.11
C ASN A 36 3.70 11.36 -9.00
N GLY A 37 4.75 11.86 -8.34
CA GLY A 37 4.63 12.91 -7.34
C GLY A 37 4.11 12.44 -5.99
N ILE A 38 4.19 11.13 -5.71
CA ILE A 38 3.70 10.54 -4.46
C ILE A 38 4.89 10.17 -3.58
N THR A 39 4.95 10.73 -2.38
CA THR A 39 5.99 10.42 -1.40
C THR A 39 5.65 9.13 -0.68
N VAL A 40 6.64 8.25 -0.53
CA VAL A 40 6.46 6.91 0.04
C VAL A 40 7.12 6.83 1.41
N TYR A 41 6.41 6.27 2.38
CA TYR A 41 6.91 6.02 3.73
C TYR A 41 6.84 4.51 4.00
N PRO A 42 7.97 3.78 3.85
CA PRO A 42 7.96 2.32 4.00
C PRO A 42 8.07 1.86 5.45
N MET A 43 7.19 0.94 5.83
CA MET A 43 7.18 0.27 7.12
C MET A 43 7.40 -1.23 6.89
N PRO A 44 8.62 -1.75 7.10
CA PRO A 44 8.90 -3.16 6.84
C PRO A 44 8.19 -4.09 7.81
N THR A 45 7.96 -5.33 7.39
CA THR A 45 7.33 -6.36 8.20
C THR A 45 8.18 -6.69 9.44
N THR A 46 9.50 -6.71 9.26
CA THR A 46 10.45 -6.93 10.35
C THR A 46 11.29 -5.67 10.54
N PRO A 47 11.40 -5.15 11.79
CA PRO A 47 12.17 -3.92 12.04
C PRO A 47 13.64 -3.99 11.65
N GLU A 48 14.20 -5.20 11.58
CA GLU A 48 15.60 -5.43 11.23
C GLU A 48 15.85 -5.58 9.73
N SER A 49 14.81 -5.51 8.90
CA SER A 49 14.96 -5.66 7.46
C SER A 49 15.79 -4.53 6.87
N GLU A 50 16.87 -4.89 6.17
CA GLU A 50 17.71 -3.96 5.45
C GLU A 50 17.37 -4.02 3.97
N LEU A 51 16.61 -3.05 3.50
CA LEU A 51 16.10 -3.03 2.13
C LEU A 51 16.94 -2.19 1.17
N GLY A 52 18.04 -1.59 1.67
CA GLY A 52 18.91 -0.75 0.85
C GLY A 52 18.33 0.64 0.56
N PHE A 53 17.27 1.04 1.25
CA PHE A 53 16.64 2.36 1.16
C PHE A 53 16.09 2.75 2.53
N LYS A 54 15.73 4.01 2.70
CA LYS A 54 15.22 4.50 3.99
C LYS A 54 13.89 3.85 4.33
N THR A 55 13.81 3.30 5.56
CA THR A 55 12.58 2.72 6.12
C THR A 55 12.29 3.35 7.48
N TYR A 56 11.06 3.14 7.96
CA TYR A 56 10.64 3.62 9.27
C TYR A 56 10.28 2.42 10.14
N LYS A 57 10.85 2.35 11.33
CA LYS A 57 10.63 1.22 12.26
C LYS A 57 9.37 1.39 13.09
N SER A 58 8.92 2.61 13.26
CA SER A 58 7.76 2.95 14.09
C SER A 58 6.98 4.08 13.47
N TYR A 59 5.68 4.11 13.70
CA TYR A 59 4.83 5.21 13.24
C TYR A 59 5.24 6.56 13.86
N THR A 60 5.84 6.54 15.04
CA THR A 60 6.32 7.75 15.71
C THR A 60 7.53 8.37 15.01
N ASP A 61 8.24 7.59 14.18
CA ASP A 61 9.41 8.09 13.43
C ASP A 61 9.00 8.79 12.13
N LEU A 62 7.73 8.72 11.74
CA LEU A 62 7.26 9.35 10.51
C LEU A 62 7.17 10.86 10.67
N PRO A 63 7.66 11.63 9.67
CA PRO A 63 7.53 13.09 9.70
C PRO A 63 6.08 13.55 9.62
N ILE A 64 5.24 12.79 8.94
CA ILE A 64 3.80 13.00 8.85
C ILE A 64 3.11 11.63 8.81
N ILE A 65 1.82 11.60 9.11
CA ILE A 65 1.01 10.37 8.95
C ILE A 65 0.18 10.53 7.67
N PRO A 66 0.52 9.77 6.60
CA PRO A 66 -0.29 9.80 5.38
C PRO A 66 -1.73 9.36 5.65
N LYS A 67 -2.67 9.87 4.88
CA LYS A 67 -4.07 9.44 4.97
C LYS A 67 -4.34 8.14 4.24
N CYS A 68 -3.41 7.71 3.40
CA CYS A 68 -3.53 6.51 2.58
C CYS A 68 -2.41 5.52 2.89
N ALA A 69 -2.75 4.24 2.95
CA ALA A 69 -1.77 3.17 3.12
C ALA A 69 -1.94 2.12 2.04
N TYR A 70 -0.85 1.44 1.70
CA TYR A 70 -0.83 0.31 0.80
C TYR A 70 -0.28 -0.89 1.55
N ILE A 71 -1.06 -1.97 1.61
CA ILE A 71 -0.74 -3.14 2.42
C ILE A 71 -0.27 -4.31 1.55
N LEU A 72 0.92 -4.82 1.88
CA LEU A 72 1.54 -5.97 1.23
C LEU A 72 1.52 -7.22 2.12
N SER A 73 1.10 -7.09 3.38
CA SER A 73 1.12 -8.17 4.35
C SER A 73 0.04 -9.22 4.08
N TYR A 74 0.26 -10.42 4.59
CA TYR A 74 -0.74 -11.48 4.56
C TYR A 74 -1.89 -11.16 5.53
N LYS A 75 -3.05 -11.82 5.30
CA LYS A 75 -4.28 -11.63 6.11
C LYS A 75 -4.05 -11.69 7.61
N SER A 76 -3.17 -12.58 8.04
CA SER A 76 -2.87 -12.77 9.47
C SER A 76 -2.30 -11.51 10.14
N LYS A 77 -1.69 -10.63 9.37
CA LYS A 77 -1.11 -9.38 9.86
C LYS A 77 -1.97 -8.16 9.52
N THR A 78 -2.77 -8.24 8.48
CA THR A 78 -3.54 -7.11 7.96
C THR A 78 -4.49 -6.53 9.00
N SER A 79 -5.21 -7.38 9.73
CA SER A 79 -6.18 -6.92 10.72
C SER A 79 -5.54 -6.07 11.81
N GLU A 80 -4.38 -6.49 12.31
CA GLU A 80 -3.62 -5.77 13.31
C GLU A 80 -3.12 -4.42 12.77
N ILE A 81 -2.60 -4.43 11.55
CA ILE A 81 -2.13 -3.22 10.88
C ILE A 81 -3.29 -2.21 10.72
N ILE A 82 -4.47 -2.67 10.35
CA ILE A 82 -5.64 -1.81 10.19
C ILE A 82 -6.01 -1.12 11.50
N ASP A 83 -5.96 -1.83 12.62
CA ASP A 83 -6.23 -1.24 13.94
C ASP A 83 -5.25 -0.10 14.24
N GLU A 84 -3.97 -0.33 13.99
CA GLU A 84 -2.93 0.67 14.20
C GLU A 84 -3.15 1.88 13.30
N LEU A 85 -3.40 1.66 12.01
CA LEU A 85 -3.59 2.73 11.04
C LEU A 85 -4.83 3.56 11.32
N SER A 86 -5.92 2.91 11.72
CA SER A 86 -7.16 3.59 12.10
C SER A 86 -6.92 4.55 13.27
N GLY A 87 -6.16 4.10 14.27
CA GLY A 87 -5.78 4.92 15.42
C GLY A 87 -4.95 6.15 15.05
N LEU A 88 -4.26 6.11 13.92
CA LEU A 88 -3.43 7.20 13.42
C LEU A 88 -4.17 8.16 12.48
N GLY A 89 -5.41 7.86 12.14
CA GLY A 89 -6.20 8.69 11.24
C GLY A 89 -6.11 8.33 9.77
N VAL A 90 -5.53 7.19 9.43
CA VAL A 90 -5.51 6.68 8.05
C VAL A 90 -6.94 6.28 7.67
N ASN A 91 -7.44 6.80 6.55
CA ASN A 91 -8.82 6.56 6.12
C ASN A 91 -8.95 5.96 4.71
N LYS A 92 -7.83 5.65 4.07
CA LYS A 92 -7.81 4.98 2.77
C LYS A 92 -6.76 3.87 2.79
N ILE A 93 -7.15 2.67 2.40
CA ILE A 93 -6.24 1.52 2.36
C ILE A 93 -6.39 0.79 1.03
N ALA A 94 -5.27 0.58 0.34
CA ALA A 94 -5.21 -0.26 -0.84
C ALA A 94 -4.52 -1.57 -0.47
N PHE A 95 -5.02 -2.68 -1.02
CA PHE A 95 -4.46 -4.01 -0.80
C PHE A 95 -3.81 -4.52 -2.08
N TYR A 96 -2.64 -5.14 -1.93
CA TYR A 96 -1.90 -5.71 -3.05
C TYR A 96 -2.71 -6.78 -3.80
N GLY A 97 -3.36 -7.67 -3.06
CA GLY A 97 -4.13 -8.76 -3.66
C GLY A 97 -4.97 -9.49 -2.63
N ASN A 98 -5.63 -10.55 -3.06
CA ASN A 98 -6.53 -11.34 -2.22
C ASN A 98 -5.84 -12.03 -1.05
N ALA A 99 -4.52 -12.18 -1.09
CA ALA A 99 -3.76 -12.74 0.03
C ALA A 99 -3.69 -11.79 1.22
N CYS A 100 -3.97 -10.50 1.01
CA CYS A 100 -3.88 -9.45 2.04
C CYS A 100 -5.21 -9.17 2.73
N VAL A 101 -6.33 -9.60 2.15
CA VAL A 101 -7.66 -9.15 2.58
C VAL A 101 -8.71 -10.25 2.40
N ASP A 102 -9.70 -10.28 3.29
CA ASP A 102 -10.88 -11.12 3.20
C ASP A 102 -12.12 -10.32 3.59
N ASP A 103 -13.30 -10.96 3.58
CA ASP A 103 -14.55 -10.28 3.89
C ASP A 103 -14.58 -9.73 5.31
N GLU A 104 -14.01 -10.44 6.27
CA GLU A 104 -13.95 -9.99 7.65
C GLU A 104 -13.12 -8.70 7.77
N ILE A 105 -11.97 -8.65 7.08
CA ILE A 105 -11.13 -7.46 7.05
C ILE A 105 -11.86 -6.29 6.39
N LEU A 106 -12.59 -6.54 5.30
CA LEU A 106 -13.37 -5.51 4.62
C LEU A 106 -14.48 -4.96 5.50
N HIS A 107 -15.18 -5.82 6.24
CA HIS A 107 -16.20 -5.38 7.20
C HIS A 107 -15.59 -4.52 8.29
N LYS A 108 -14.40 -4.88 8.77
CA LYS A 108 -13.68 -4.10 9.77
C LYS A 108 -13.35 -2.71 9.24
N CYS A 109 -12.82 -2.63 8.02
CA CYS A 109 -12.52 -1.34 7.40
C CYS A 109 -13.76 -0.48 7.23
N ASP A 110 -14.86 -1.08 6.79
CA ASP A 110 -16.12 -0.38 6.62
C ASP A 110 -16.61 0.20 7.95
N SER A 111 -16.55 -0.60 9.02
CA SER A 111 -16.98 -0.15 10.36
C SER A 111 -16.10 0.98 10.92
N LEU A 112 -14.85 1.07 10.48
CA LEU A 112 -13.91 2.11 10.88
C LEU A 112 -13.94 3.34 9.97
N GLY A 113 -14.78 3.34 8.93
CA GLY A 113 -14.87 4.44 7.99
C GLY A 113 -13.68 4.49 7.01
N ILE A 114 -13.03 3.37 6.76
CA ILE A 114 -11.88 3.30 5.88
C ILE A 114 -12.33 2.90 4.47
N GLU A 115 -11.96 3.73 3.49
CA GLU A 115 -12.19 3.44 2.08
C GLU A 115 -11.14 2.44 1.58
N THR A 116 -11.56 1.40 0.87
CA THR A 116 -10.68 0.32 0.44
C THR A 116 -10.62 0.18 -1.08
N ARG A 117 -9.46 -0.25 -1.59
CA ARG A 117 -9.23 -0.55 -3.02
C ARG A 117 -8.34 -1.77 -3.14
N LEU A 118 -8.46 -2.47 -4.28
CA LEU A 118 -7.65 -3.64 -4.60
C LEU A 118 -6.88 -3.40 -5.89
N GLY A 119 -5.60 -3.69 -5.90
CA GLY A 119 -4.79 -3.62 -7.12
C GLY A 119 -3.32 -3.33 -6.86
N CYS A 120 -2.53 -3.42 -7.92
CA CYS A 120 -1.10 -3.15 -7.87
C CYS A 120 -0.80 -1.78 -8.48
N PRO A 121 -0.21 -0.84 -7.72
CA PRO A 121 0.13 0.48 -8.24
C PRO A 121 1.05 0.45 -9.45
N MET A 122 1.88 -0.59 -9.59
CA MET A 122 2.76 -0.76 -10.75
C MET A 122 1.97 -0.80 -12.05
N MET A 123 0.78 -1.38 -12.04
CA MET A 123 -0.08 -1.46 -13.22
C MET A 123 -0.72 -0.13 -13.57
N LEU A 124 -0.82 0.78 -12.59
CA LEU A 124 -1.37 2.12 -12.82
C LEU A 124 -0.34 3.10 -13.36
N PHE A 125 0.88 3.03 -12.85
CA PHE A 125 1.90 4.05 -13.08
C PHE A 125 2.91 3.69 -14.15
N ALA A 126 2.96 2.42 -14.55
CA ALA A 126 3.87 1.96 -15.58
C ALA A 126 3.38 2.36 -16.96
N SER A 127 4.30 2.47 -17.92
CA SER A 127 4.01 2.79 -19.32
C SER A 127 4.29 1.61 -20.24
N GLY A 128 3.88 1.71 -21.50
CA GLY A 128 4.16 0.70 -22.52
C GLY A 128 3.53 -0.65 -22.21
N PHE A 129 4.37 -1.68 -22.15
CA PHE A 129 3.92 -3.05 -21.95
C PHE A 129 3.09 -3.22 -20.65
N CYS A 130 3.51 -2.57 -19.58
CA CYS A 130 2.79 -2.65 -18.31
C CYS A 130 1.41 -2.02 -18.38
N TRP A 131 1.24 -1.01 -19.24
CA TRP A 131 -0.06 -0.40 -19.48
C TRP A 131 -1.05 -1.40 -20.07
N ILE A 132 -0.60 -2.20 -21.06
CA ILE A 132 -1.41 -3.26 -21.66
C ILE A 132 -1.79 -4.29 -20.60
N HIS A 133 -0.83 -4.67 -19.75
CA HIS A 133 -1.06 -5.62 -18.68
C HIS A 133 -2.08 -5.08 -17.67
N ALA A 134 -2.02 -3.82 -17.34
CA ALA A 134 -2.98 -3.18 -16.44
C ALA A 134 -4.40 -3.23 -17.00
N LYS A 135 -4.58 -3.02 -18.30
CA LYS A 135 -5.88 -3.14 -18.94
C LYS A 135 -6.44 -4.56 -18.86
N ILE A 136 -5.59 -5.55 -19.12
CA ILE A 136 -5.97 -6.97 -19.03
C ILE A 136 -6.38 -7.31 -17.61
N ALA A 137 -5.66 -6.80 -16.62
CA ALA A 137 -5.99 -7.02 -15.21
C ALA A 137 -7.22 -6.24 -14.75
N GLY A 138 -7.74 -5.33 -15.57
CA GLY A 138 -8.92 -4.54 -15.25
C GLY A 138 -8.68 -3.43 -14.24
N VAL A 139 -7.45 -2.97 -14.10
CA VAL A 139 -7.09 -1.85 -13.22
C VAL A 139 -7.44 -0.53 -13.93
N LYS A 140 -8.01 0.43 -13.20
CA LYS A 140 -8.36 1.75 -13.74
C LYS A 140 -7.09 2.60 -13.96
N ARG A 141 -7.07 3.33 -15.06
CA ARG A 141 -6.00 4.27 -15.37
C ARG A 141 -6.53 5.65 -15.56
#